data_57f2db957ac309b658dfe0a885472cdd
#
_entry.id   57f2db957ac309b658dfe0a885472cdd
#
_cell.length_a   1.000
_cell.length_b   1.000
_cell.length_c   1.000
_cell.angle_alpha   90.00
_cell.angle_beta   90.00
_cell.angle_gamma   90.00
#
_symmetry.space_group_name_H-M   'P 1'
#
loop_
_entity.id
_entity.type
_entity.pdbx_description
1 polymer ?
#
loop_
_entity_poly.entity_id
_entity_poly.type
_entity_poly.pdbx_seq_one_letter_code
_entity_poly.pdbx_strand_id
1 'polypeptide(L)'
;ASHGIPYPEWDERRRVYREGWCHVQAGRVRRRVAAGAVEQQMAVRLLPLRREVEAVRAELEQLEVSRRWRSRQLDGSEIDEDAMVDRHACLAARTTPPDRLNRQRRRSAPTLAALLLVDSSLSTDGWVDDTRVLELEIDAALVLGEALASFDIELGVAAFHSHTRTDCRFDVVK
;
A
#
# COMPACT_ATOMS: atom_id res chain seq x y z
N ALA A 1 -23.65 12.41 21.55
CA ALA A 1 -22.82 11.22 21.41
C ALA A 1 -22.74 10.90 19.92
N SER A 2 -21.59 11.18 19.28
CA SER A 2 -21.34 10.76 17.90
C SER A 2 -21.18 9.24 17.93
N HIS A 3 -22.16 8.54 17.43
CA HIS A 3 -22.06 7.11 17.25
C HIS A 3 -21.08 6.89 16.08
N GLY A 4 -19.92 6.29 16.35
CA GLY A 4 -18.97 5.92 15.30
C GLY A 4 -19.58 4.93 14.30
N ILE A 5 -18.87 4.64 13.24
CA ILE A 5 -19.26 3.63 12.25
C ILE A 5 -19.13 2.25 12.90
N PRO A 6 -20.21 1.45 12.97
CA PRO A 6 -20.15 0.11 13.55
C PRO A 6 -19.41 -0.86 12.64
N TYR A 7 -18.52 -1.66 13.22
CA TYR A 7 -17.78 -2.73 12.53
C TYR A 7 -17.93 -4.05 13.28
N PRO A 8 -17.88 -5.19 12.56
CA PRO A 8 -17.80 -6.49 13.19
C PRO A 8 -16.44 -6.68 13.85
N GLU A 9 -16.42 -7.27 15.03
CA GLU A 9 -15.21 -7.64 15.75
C GLU A 9 -15.23 -9.12 16.10
N TRP A 10 -14.06 -9.79 16.03
CA TRP A 10 -13.93 -11.19 16.37
C TRP A 10 -14.00 -11.43 17.88
N ASP A 11 -14.96 -12.27 18.30
CA ASP A 11 -15.06 -12.76 19.69
C ASP A 11 -14.31 -14.10 19.80
N GLU A 12 -13.08 -14.05 20.35
CA GLU A 12 -12.24 -15.25 20.50
C GLU A 12 -12.89 -16.34 21.37
N ARG A 13 -13.63 -15.95 22.41
CA ARG A 13 -14.29 -16.91 23.30
C ARG A 13 -15.40 -17.66 22.60
N ARG A 14 -16.13 -16.99 21.72
CA ARG A 14 -17.28 -17.55 20.99
C ARG A 14 -16.91 -18.01 19.58
N ARG A 15 -15.71 -17.67 19.09
CA ARG A 15 -15.23 -17.96 17.74
C ARG A 15 -16.22 -17.52 16.64
N VAL A 16 -16.75 -16.30 16.79
CA VAL A 16 -17.68 -15.70 15.82
C VAL A 16 -17.40 -14.21 15.69
N TYR A 17 -17.69 -13.64 14.53
CA TYR A 17 -17.78 -12.19 14.36
C TYR A 17 -19.07 -11.67 14.97
N ARG A 18 -18.96 -10.62 15.78
CA ARG A 18 -20.11 -9.94 16.39
C ARG A 18 -20.31 -8.61 15.69
N GLU A 19 -21.44 -8.47 15.00
CA GLU A 19 -21.83 -7.28 14.28
C GLU A 19 -21.98 -6.07 15.21
N GLY A 20 -21.48 -4.90 14.75
CA GLY A 20 -21.59 -3.65 15.49
C GLY A 20 -20.89 -3.61 16.84
N TRP A 21 -19.96 -4.52 17.09
CA TRP A 21 -19.30 -4.65 18.37
C TRP A 21 -18.15 -3.67 18.56
N CYS A 22 -17.54 -3.20 17.48
CA CYS A 22 -16.55 -2.14 17.44
C CYS A 22 -17.14 -0.88 16.78
N HIS A 23 -16.79 0.31 17.28
CA HIS A 23 -17.23 1.58 16.70
C HIS A 23 -16.01 2.41 16.34
N VAL A 24 -15.89 2.76 15.06
CA VAL A 24 -14.79 3.57 14.53
C VAL A 24 -15.26 5.00 14.31
N GLN A 25 -14.54 5.94 14.89
CA GLN A 25 -14.72 7.36 14.69
C GLN A 25 -13.68 7.84 13.68
N ALA A 26 -14.12 8.22 12.49
CA ALA A 26 -13.26 8.79 11.48
C ALA A 26 -13.01 10.27 11.76
N GLY A 27 -11.75 10.67 11.71
CA GLY A 27 -11.32 12.05 11.89
C GLY A 27 -10.32 12.49 10.82
N ARG A 28 -9.91 13.72 10.91
CA ARG A 28 -8.78 14.26 10.14
C ARG A 28 -7.85 15.00 11.09
N VAL A 29 -6.57 14.75 10.96
CA VAL A 29 -5.56 15.50 11.71
C VAL A 29 -5.59 16.95 11.22
N ARG A 30 -5.85 17.88 12.13
CA ARG A 30 -5.75 19.31 11.84
C ARG A 30 -4.32 19.77 12.02
N ARG A 31 -3.74 20.36 11.00
CA ARG A 31 -2.43 21.01 11.11
C ARG A 31 -2.51 22.13 12.14
N ARG A 32 -1.69 22.02 13.19
CA ARG A 32 -1.53 23.06 14.22
C ARG A 32 -0.26 23.89 14.03
N VAL A 33 0.59 23.49 13.10
CA VAL A 33 1.91 24.09 12.85
C VAL A 33 1.95 24.62 11.42
N ALA A 34 2.67 25.72 11.20
CA ALA A 34 2.88 26.27 9.86
C ALA A 34 3.56 25.23 8.94
N ALA A 35 3.12 25.17 7.68
CA ALA A 35 3.60 24.16 6.73
C ALA A 35 5.14 24.14 6.62
N GLY A 36 5.79 25.29 6.52
CA GLY A 36 7.26 25.36 6.42
C GLY A 36 8.01 24.82 7.62
N ALA A 37 7.46 24.95 8.85
CA ALA A 37 8.08 24.37 10.04
C ALA A 37 8.00 22.84 10.05
N VAL A 38 6.90 22.29 9.55
CA VAL A 38 6.74 20.82 9.39
C VAL A 38 7.73 20.29 8.37
N GLU A 39 7.85 20.92 7.21
CA GLU A 39 8.79 20.55 6.16
C GLU A 39 10.24 20.57 6.65
N GLN A 40 10.61 21.60 7.41
CA GLN A 40 11.94 21.68 8.00
C GLN A 40 12.19 20.58 9.02
N GLN A 41 11.24 20.27 9.89
CA GLN A 41 11.35 19.17 10.85
C GLN A 41 11.48 17.82 10.14
N MET A 42 10.67 17.59 9.11
CA MET A 42 10.76 16.37 8.30
C MET A 42 12.12 16.24 7.61
N ALA A 43 12.62 17.32 7.03
CA ALA A 43 13.93 17.32 6.37
C ALA A 43 15.06 16.98 7.34
N VAL A 44 15.05 17.57 8.56
CA VAL A 44 16.05 17.27 9.60
C VAL A 44 15.95 15.80 10.04
N ARG A 45 14.74 15.28 10.21
CA ARG A 45 14.51 13.90 10.65
C ARG A 45 14.91 12.87 9.58
N LEU A 46 14.74 13.20 8.30
CA LEU A 46 15.12 12.34 7.17
C LEU A 46 16.65 12.30 6.91
N LEU A 47 17.41 13.29 7.39
CA LEU A 47 18.84 13.34 7.15
C LEU A 47 19.59 12.06 7.57
N PRO A 48 19.42 11.53 8.78
CA PRO A 48 20.09 10.29 9.19
C PRO A 48 19.53 9.05 8.46
N LEU A 49 18.31 9.11 7.95
CA LEU A 49 17.58 7.99 7.33
C LEU A 49 17.75 7.89 5.81
N ARG A 50 18.67 8.66 5.23
CA ARG A 50 18.84 8.69 3.76
C ARG A 50 19.24 7.34 3.17
N ARG A 51 20.03 6.55 3.89
CA ARG A 51 20.46 5.23 3.43
C ARG A 51 19.27 4.27 3.36
N GLU A 52 18.40 4.32 4.33
CA GLU A 52 17.17 3.54 4.40
C GLU A 52 16.23 3.93 3.27
N VAL A 53 16.06 5.23 2.99
CA VAL A 53 15.26 5.71 1.85
C VAL A 53 15.80 5.18 0.53
N GLU A 54 17.12 5.28 0.29
CA GLU A 54 17.73 4.78 -0.95
C GLU A 54 17.63 3.25 -1.07
N ALA A 55 17.78 2.51 0.05
CA ALA A 55 17.60 1.07 0.05
C ALA A 55 16.17 0.66 -0.33
N VAL A 56 15.16 1.28 0.28
CA VAL A 56 13.75 1.02 -0.05
C VAL A 56 13.45 1.41 -1.50
N ARG A 57 13.98 2.53 -1.97
CA ARG A 57 13.81 2.98 -3.35
C ARG A 57 14.38 1.96 -4.35
N ALA A 58 15.58 1.45 -4.09
CA ALA A 58 16.21 0.44 -4.94
C ALA A 58 15.39 -0.86 -5.02
N GLU A 59 14.81 -1.31 -3.91
CA GLU A 59 13.92 -2.47 -3.90
C GLU A 59 12.62 -2.21 -4.68
N LEU A 60 12.02 -1.03 -4.52
CA LEU A 60 10.81 -0.64 -5.28
C LEU A 60 11.10 -0.55 -6.79
N GLU A 61 12.26 -0.02 -7.20
CA GLU A 61 12.68 0.01 -8.59
C GLU A 61 12.79 -1.40 -9.21
N GLN A 62 13.29 -2.37 -8.45
CA GLN A 62 13.34 -3.76 -8.90
C GLN A 62 11.93 -4.35 -9.14
N LEU A 63 10.98 -4.00 -8.27
CA LEU A 63 9.58 -4.41 -8.43
C LEU A 63 8.92 -3.78 -9.66
N GLU A 64 9.23 -2.51 -9.95
CA GLU A 64 8.69 -1.80 -11.11
C GLU A 64 9.24 -2.31 -12.45
N VAL A 65 10.47 -2.81 -12.47
CA VAL A 65 11.13 -3.38 -13.65
C VAL A 65 10.53 -4.72 -14.08
N SER A 66 9.64 -5.34 -13.31
CA SER A 66 8.96 -6.55 -13.76
C SER A 66 8.02 -6.23 -14.92
N ARG A 67 8.61 -6.10 -16.12
CA ARG A 67 7.90 -6.01 -17.38
C ARG A 67 7.03 -7.24 -17.52
N ARG A 68 5.73 -7.09 -17.30
CA ARG A 68 4.80 -8.19 -17.46
C ARG A 68 4.60 -8.46 -18.94
N TRP A 69 4.74 -9.73 -19.32
CA TRP A 69 4.34 -10.21 -20.62
C TRP A 69 2.80 -10.15 -20.72
N ARG A 70 2.31 -9.47 -21.74
CA ARG A 70 0.92 -9.57 -22.15
C ARG A 70 0.82 -10.57 -23.27
N SER A 71 0.19 -11.67 -23.00
CA SER A 71 -0.16 -12.72 -23.96
C SER A 71 -1.31 -12.29 -24.87
N ARG A 72 -1.47 -13.00 -25.99
CA ARG A 72 -2.59 -12.81 -26.92
C ARG A 72 -2.71 -11.38 -27.46
N GLN A 73 -1.61 -10.84 -27.98
CA GLN A 73 -1.57 -9.54 -28.64
C GLN A 73 -1.52 -9.70 -30.16
N LEU A 74 -2.08 -8.71 -30.91
CA LEU A 74 -1.98 -8.68 -32.38
C LEU A 74 -0.52 -8.49 -32.81
N ASP A 75 0.20 -7.60 -32.10
CA ASP A 75 1.61 -7.29 -32.35
C ASP A 75 2.42 -7.54 -31.08
N GLY A 76 3.65 -8.03 -31.24
CA GLY A 76 4.54 -8.30 -30.11
C GLY A 76 5.95 -8.68 -30.55
N SER A 77 6.89 -8.59 -29.60
CA SER A 77 8.32 -8.95 -29.85
C SER A 77 8.55 -10.44 -29.86
N GLU A 78 7.61 -11.23 -29.35
CA GLU A 78 7.72 -12.68 -29.26
C GLU A 78 6.38 -13.35 -29.57
N ILE A 79 6.46 -14.59 -30.03
CA ILE A 79 5.29 -15.44 -30.30
C ILE A 79 4.79 -16.01 -28.97
N ASP A 80 3.48 -16.04 -28.82
CA ASP A 80 2.78 -16.69 -27.71
C ASP A 80 2.56 -18.18 -28.07
N GLU A 81 3.35 -19.05 -27.47
CA GLU A 81 3.32 -20.49 -27.77
C GLU A 81 1.96 -21.12 -27.48
N ASP A 82 1.31 -20.73 -26.38
CA ASP A 82 -0.02 -21.21 -26.01
C ASP A 82 -1.07 -20.78 -27.04
N ALA A 83 -0.99 -19.52 -27.51
CA ALA A 83 -1.88 -19.04 -28.58
C ALA A 83 -1.64 -19.72 -29.91
N MET A 84 -0.41 -20.14 -30.21
CA MET A 84 -0.09 -20.93 -31.40
C MET A 84 -0.67 -22.34 -31.32
N VAL A 85 -0.60 -22.97 -30.14
CA VAL A 85 -1.23 -24.30 -29.92
C VAL A 85 -2.75 -24.21 -30.10
N ASP A 86 -3.37 -23.19 -29.48
CA ASP A 86 -4.81 -22.93 -29.63
C ASP A 86 -5.21 -22.70 -31.09
N ARG A 87 -4.39 -21.91 -31.82
CA ARG A 87 -4.62 -21.69 -33.27
C ARG A 87 -4.58 -22.99 -34.05
N HIS A 88 -3.59 -23.84 -33.80
CA HIS A 88 -3.46 -25.12 -34.49
C HIS A 88 -4.65 -26.02 -34.16
N ALA A 89 -5.08 -26.09 -32.92
CA ALA A 89 -6.25 -26.87 -32.51
C ALA A 89 -7.54 -26.37 -33.19
N CYS A 90 -7.73 -25.05 -33.29
CA CYS A 90 -8.88 -24.48 -33.99
C CYS A 90 -8.87 -24.80 -35.48
N LEU A 91 -7.71 -24.74 -36.15
CA LEU A 91 -7.57 -25.11 -37.56
C LEU A 91 -7.88 -26.59 -37.78
N ALA A 92 -7.39 -27.48 -36.91
CA ALA A 92 -7.69 -28.92 -36.98
C ALA A 92 -9.19 -29.20 -36.77
N ALA A 93 -9.83 -28.44 -35.87
CA ALA A 93 -11.27 -28.52 -35.61
C ALA A 93 -12.14 -27.77 -36.63
N ARG A 94 -11.56 -27.15 -37.66
CA ARG A 94 -12.25 -26.31 -38.66
C ARG A 94 -13.07 -25.17 -38.05
N THR A 95 -12.61 -24.60 -36.94
CA THR A 95 -13.18 -23.41 -36.29
C THR A 95 -12.33 -22.18 -36.59
N THR A 96 -12.88 -21.00 -36.33
CA THR A 96 -12.15 -19.74 -36.54
C THR A 96 -10.98 -19.63 -35.56
N PRO A 97 -9.73 -19.56 -36.07
CA PRO A 97 -8.56 -19.46 -35.19
C PRO A 97 -8.38 -18.07 -34.61
N PRO A 98 -7.75 -17.94 -33.46
CA PRO A 98 -7.40 -16.63 -32.88
C PRO A 98 -6.34 -15.91 -33.72
N ASP A 99 -6.47 -14.59 -33.87
CA ASP A 99 -5.51 -13.74 -34.61
C ASP A 99 -4.41 -13.18 -33.72
N ARG A 100 -4.58 -13.27 -32.40
CA ARG A 100 -3.67 -12.70 -31.39
C ARG A 100 -2.63 -13.73 -30.96
N LEU A 101 -1.56 -13.79 -31.74
CA LEU A 101 -0.53 -14.84 -31.61
C LEU A 101 0.76 -14.35 -30.98
N ASN A 102 0.84 -13.07 -30.62
CA ASN A 102 2.05 -12.48 -30.09
C ASN A 102 1.92 -12.21 -28.59
N ARG A 103 3.07 -12.14 -27.93
CA ARG A 103 3.21 -11.57 -26.61
C ARG A 103 4.11 -10.35 -26.67
N GLN A 104 3.73 -9.32 -25.94
CA GLN A 104 4.46 -8.08 -25.89
C GLN A 104 4.89 -7.78 -24.46
N ARG A 105 6.15 -7.39 -24.31
CA ARG A 105 6.69 -6.90 -23.05
C ARG A 105 6.26 -5.45 -22.89
N ARG A 106 5.17 -5.20 -22.20
CA ARG A 106 4.72 -3.82 -21.89
C ARG A 106 5.21 -3.41 -20.51
N ARG A 107 5.73 -2.19 -20.42
CA ARG A 107 5.75 -1.47 -19.14
C ARG A 107 4.27 -1.24 -18.78
N SER A 108 3.72 -2.08 -17.97
CA SER A 108 2.51 -1.73 -17.25
C SER A 108 3.01 -0.97 -16.04
N ALA A 109 2.92 0.34 -16.05
CA ALA A 109 2.96 1.07 -14.79
C ALA A 109 1.74 0.54 -14.01
N PRO A 110 1.92 -0.25 -12.95
CA PRO A 110 0.79 -0.61 -12.10
C PRO A 110 0.33 0.72 -11.50
N THR A 111 -0.93 1.06 -11.65
CA THR A 111 -1.54 2.09 -10.83
C THR A 111 -1.60 1.50 -9.43
N LEU A 112 -0.58 1.76 -8.64
CA LEU A 112 -0.47 1.33 -7.26
C LEU A 112 -0.95 2.46 -6.38
N ALA A 113 -1.75 2.10 -5.38
CA ALA A 113 -2.05 2.96 -4.26
C ALA A 113 -1.52 2.29 -2.98
N ALA A 114 -0.88 3.05 -2.12
CA ALA A 114 -0.37 2.59 -0.85
C ALA A 114 -1.07 3.31 0.30
N LEU A 115 -1.45 2.57 1.33
CA LEU A 115 -1.96 3.15 2.58
C LEU A 115 -1.00 2.77 3.71
N LEU A 116 -0.38 3.78 4.31
CA LEU A 116 0.37 3.61 5.55
C LEU A 116 -0.56 3.79 6.73
N LEU A 117 -0.66 2.77 7.56
CA LEU A 117 -1.48 2.77 8.75
C LEU A 117 -0.58 2.69 9.98
N VAL A 118 -0.50 3.78 10.74
CA VAL A 118 0.35 3.92 11.93
C VAL A 118 -0.49 3.67 13.18
N ASP A 119 -0.02 2.78 14.05
CA ASP A 119 -0.62 2.58 15.36
C ASP A 119 -0.15 3.67 16.33
N SER A 120 -1.06 4.50 16.79
CA SER A 120 -0.79 5.56 17.78
C SER A 120 -1.41 5.24 19.15
N SER A 121 -1.61 3.96 19.44
CA SER A 121 -2.12 3.53 20.75
C SER A 121 -1.07 3.67 21.86
N LEU A 122 -1.51 3.65 23.11
CA LEU A 122 -0.60 3.77 24.26
C LEU A 122 0.41 2.61 24.35
N SER A 123 0.16 1.48 23.72
CA SER A 123 1.11 0.35 23.66
C SER A 123 2.36 0.69 22.87
N THR A 124 2.30 1.63 21.91
CA THR A 124 3.45 2.09 21.12
C THR A 124 4.33 3.12 21.87
N ASP A 125 3.96 3.52 23.07
CA ASP A 125 4.82 4.33 23.98
C ASP A 125 5.91 3.47 24.66
N GLY A 126 5.96 2.18 24.37
CA GLY A 126 7.03 1.28 24.80
C GLY A 126 8.39 1.63 24.19
N TRP A 127 9.48 1.15 24.83
CA TRP A 127 10.85 1.38 24.39
C TRP A 127 11.46 0.08 23.84
N VAL A 128 12.17 0.20 22.74
CA VAL A 128 13.00 -0.85 22.14
C VAL A 128 14.35 -0.23 21.83
N ASP A 129 15.43 -0.80 22.38
CA ASP A 129 16.82 -0.32 22.18
C ASP A 129 16.98 1.20 22.33
N ASP A 130 16.50 1.76 23.45
CA ASP A 130 16.52 3.20 23.76
C ASP A 130 15.69 4.11 22.83
N THR A 131 14.88 3.54 21.96
CA THR A 131 13.98 4.30 21.07
C THR A 131 12.52 3.95 21.35
N ARG A 132 11.64 4.92 21.32
CA ARG A 132 10.19 4.66 21.41
C ARG A 132 9.68 3.99 20.15
N VAL A 133 8.82 2.99 20.29
CA VAL A 133 8.19 2.29 19.15
C VAL A 133 7.50 3.28 18.22
N LEU A 134 6.76 4.26 18.75
CA LEU A 134 6.11 5.29 17.96
C LEU A 134 7.11 6.13 17.13
N GLU A 135 8.30 6.40 17.66
CA GLU A 135 9.35 7.11 16.90
C GLU A 135 9.85 6.29 15.73
N LEU A 136 10.04 4.98 15.93
CA LEU A 136 10.41 4.05 14.86
C LEU A 136 9.32 3.95 13.78
N GLU A 137 8.06 3.91 14.18
CA GLU A 137 6.93 3.89 13.25
C GLU A 137 6.85 5.18 12.42
N ILE A 138 7.08 6.33 13.04
CA ILE A 138 7.14 7.62 12.35
C ILE A 138 8.31 7.63 11.36
N ASP A 139 9.50 7.16 11.77
CA ASP A 139 10.67 7.10 10.91
C ASP A 139 10.43 6.15 9.72
N ALA A 140 9.86 4.98 9.97
CA ALA A 140 9.49 4.04 8.91
C ALA A 140 8.47 4.63 7.93
N ALA A 141 7.46 5.35 8.44
CA ALA A 141 6.47 6.02 7.62
C ALA A 141 7.08 7.15 6.77
N LEU A 142 8.04 7.89 7.32
CA LEU A 142 8.78 8.93 6.60
C LEU A 142 9.68 8.34 5.51
N VAL A 143 10.44 7.29 5.84
CA VAL A 143 11.30 6.57 4.87
C VAL A 143 10.49 6.03 3.71
N LEU A 144 9.40 5.32 4.01
CA LEU A 144 8.55 4.74 2.98
C LEU A 144 7.84 5.83 2.16
N GLY A 145 7.34 6.88 2.82
CA GLY A 145 6.71 8.02 2.15
C GLY A 145 7.64 8.74 1.19
N GLU A 146 8.88 8.99 1.60
CA GLU A 146 9.92 9.63 0.78
C GLU A 146 10.36 8.74 -0.39
N ALA A 147 10.52 7.43 -0.14
CA ALA A 147 10.85 6.48 -1.19
C ALA A 147 9.71 6.39 -2.24
N LEU A 148 8.45 6.28 -1.81
CA LEU A 148 7.29 6.20 -2.68
C LEU A 148 7.02 7.49 -3.47
N ALA A 149 7.44 8.65 -2.95
CA ALA A 149 7.29 9.94 -3.65
C ALA A 149 8.06 10.01 -4.98
N SER A 150 9.05 9.13 -5.18
CA SER A 150 9.80 9.03 -6.44
C SER A 150 9.06 8.24 -7.52
N PHE A 151 7.96 7.57 -7.15
CA PHE A 151 7.16 6.74 -8.04
C PHE A 151 5.78 7.37 -8.21
N ASP A 152 5.11 7.06 -9.32
CA ASP A 152 3.73 7.48 -9.57
C ASP A 152 2.75 6.59 -8.77
N ILE A 153 2.86 6.67 -7.44
CA ILE A 153 2.08 5.89 -6.48
C ILE A 153 1.25 6.83 -5.62
N GLU A 154 -0.07 6.63 -5.62
CA GLU A 154 -0.95 7.34 -4.70
C GLU A 154 -0.70 6.87 -3.27
N LEU A 155 -0.29 7.79 -2.40
CA LEU A 155 0.01 7.50 -1.01
C LEU A 155 -1.01 8.14 -0.08
N GLY A 156 -1.71 7.30 0.69
CA GLY A 156 -2.50 7.69 1.85
C GLY A 156 -1.74 7.40 3.15
N VAL A 157 -1.91 8.25 4.15
CA VAL A 157 -1.37 8.03 5.50
C VAL A 157 -2.49 8.23 6.51
N ALA A 158 -2.68 7.26 7.38
CA ALA A 158 -3.64 7.32 8.46
C ALA A 158 -3.02 6.81 9.77
N ALA A 159 -3.54 7.29 10.88
CA ALA A 159 -3.21 6.80 12.21
C ALA A 159 -4.45 6.22 12.87
N PHE A 160 -4.27 5.21 13.70
CA PHE A 160 -5.36 4.67 14.49
C PHE A 160 -4.95 4.48 15.95
N HIS A 161 -5.92 4.57 16.83
CA HIS A 161 -5.78 4.19 18.23
C HIS A 161 -7.13 3.83 18.82
N SER A 162 -7.13 3.06 19.89
CA SER A 162 -8.35 2.72 20.61
C SER A 162 -8.17 2.86 22.12
N HIS A 163 -9.14 3.43 22.78
CA HIS A 163 -9.25 3.35 24.23
C HIS A 163 -10.12 2.17 24.67
N THR A 164 -11.18 1.94 23.91
CA THR A 164 -12.10 0.82 24.10
C THR A 164 -12.62 0.40 22.73
N ARG A 165 -13.32 -0.75 22.66
CA ARG A 165 -13.94 -1.19 21.41
C ARG A 165 -15.02 -0.24 20.87
N THR A 166 -15.60 0.60 21.73
CA THR A 166 -16.57 1.61 21.34
C THR A 166 -15.97 2.99 21.06
N ASP A 167 -14.66 3.14 21.27
CA ASP A 167 -13.90 4.37 21.00
C ASP A 167 -12.59 4.02 20.27
N CYS A 168 -12.74 3.57 19.04
CA CYS A 168 -11.63 3.39 18.13
C CYS A 168 -11.57 4.60 17.19
N ARG A 169 -10.42 5.25 17.11
CA ARG A 169 -10.21 6.39 16.22
C ARG A 169 -9.39 6.00 15.01
N PHE A 170 -9.79 6.56 13.89
CA PHE A 170 -9.09 6.47 12.62
C PHE A 170 -8.93 7.87 12.04
N ASP A 171 -7.73 8.40 12.09
CA ASP A 171 -7.42 9.77 11.70
C ASP A 171 -6.65 9.79 10.37
N VAL A 172 -7.23 10.38 9.34
CA VAL A 172 -6.56 10.59 8.05
C VAL A 172 -5.57 11.74 8.19
N VAL A 173 -4.29 11.45 7.89
CA VAL A 173 -3.18 12.41 7.94
C VAL A 173 -2.97 13.03 6.56
N LYS A 174 -2.98 12.20 5.50
CA LYS A 174 -2.78 12.59 4.11
C LYS A 174 -3.68 11.76 3.19
#